data_e015ee0f42c78eeb056e5258cba2d25a
#
_entry.id   e015ee0f42c78eeb056e5258cba2d25a
#
_cell.length_a   1.000
_cell.length_b   1.000
_cell.length_c   1.000
_cell.angle_alpha   90.00
_cell.angle_beta   90.00
_cell.angle_gamma   90.00
#
_symmetry.space_group_name_H-M   'P 1'
#
loop_
_entity.id
_entity.type
_entity.pdbx_description
1 polymer ?
#
loop_
_entity_poly.entity_id
_entity_poly.type
_entity_poly.pdbx_seq_one_letter_code
_entity_poly.pdbx_strand_id
1 'polypeptide(L)'
;METDRLLILAAKANDVARVRELIAAGGNVNAKDDIQDSAFLYAGAEGFNGVLELTLAAGADVRSTNRYGGTALIPASEHGHTETVRILIAAGVPVDHVNNLGWTAMQEAILLNNGGPKQQDVVRQLLAAGANPDIRDPQGRTALQNAERLGFTEIAALIRSR
;
A
#
# COMPACT_ATOMS: atom_id res chain seq x y z
N MET A 1 19.15 -0.11 -16.65
CA MET A 1 20.26 -1.04 -16.31
C MET A 1 19.73 -2.47 -16.24
N GLU A 2 20.52 -3.40 -16.70
CA GLU A 2 20.09 -4.81 -16.74
C GLU A 2 19.81 -5.39 -15.36
N THR A 3 20.67 -5.06 -14.37
CA THR A 3 20.48 -5.54 -12.99
C THR A 3 19.15 -5.04 -12.42
N ASP A 4 18.79 -3.79 -12.69
CA ASP A 4 17.52 -3.22 -12.21
C ASP A 4 16.33 -3.94 -12.84
N ARG A 5 16.38 -4.25 -14.13
CA ARG A 5 15.34 -5.00 -14.82
C ARG A 5 15.17 -6.40 -14.24
N LEU A 6 16.30 -7.09 -14.01
CA LEU A 6 16.28 -8.42 -13.41
C LEU A 6 15.71 -8.39 -11.98
N LEU A 7 16.03 -7.34 -11.22
CA LEU A 7 15.51 -7.16 -9.87
C LEU A 7 13.99 -7.02 -9.87
N ILE A 8 13.44 -6.23 -10.78
CA ILE A 8 11.98 -6.08 -10.90
C ILE A 8 11.35 -7.43 -11.24
N LEU A 9 11.92 -8.17 -12.18
CA LEU A 9 11.41 -9.50 -12.55
C LEU A 9 11.45 -10.49 -11.38
N ALA A 10 12.53 -10.49 -10.61
CA ALA A 10 12.66 -11.36 -9.44
C ALA A 10 11.64 -10.98 -8.35
N ALA A 11 11.41 -9.69 -8.15
CA ALA A 11 10.39 -9.21 -7.21
C ALA A 11 8.99 -9.65 -7.64
N LYS A 12 8.68 -9.55 -8.93
CA LYS A 12 7.40 -9.98 -9.47
C LYS A 12 7.18 -11.49 -9.33
N ALA A 13 8.27 -12.27 -9.36
CA ALA A 13 8.23 -13.70 -9.16
C ALA A 13 8.20 -14.10 -7.67
N ASN A 14 8.28 -13.12 -6.77
CA ASN A 14 8.41 -13.34 -5.33
C ASN A 14 9.62 -14.23 -4.99
N ASP A 15 10.70 -14.08 -5.76
CA ASP A 15 11.93 -14.84 -5.58
C ASP A 15 12.85 -14.10 -4.61
N VAL A 16 12.66 -14.36 -3.32
CA VAL A 16 13.35 -13.65 -2.24
C VAL A 16 14.87 -13.81 -2.35
N ALA A 17 15.35 -15.03 -2.61
CA ALA A 17 16.79 -15.29 -2.72
C ALA A 17 17.41 -14.51 -3.89
N ARG A 18 16.74 -14.52 -5.04
CA ARG A 18 17.22 -13.80 -6.21
C ARG A 18 17.19 -12.29 -6.02
N VAL A 19 16.13 -11.78 -5.36
CA VAL A 19 16.05 -10.36 -5.00
C VAL A 19 17.24 -9.96 -4.14
N ARG A 20 17.56 -10.76 -3.13
CA ARG A 20 18.71 -10.50 -2.25
C ARG A 20 20.02 -10.45 -3.03
N GLU A 21 20.23 -11.40 -3.95
CA GLU A 21 21.42 -11.44 -4.79
C GLU A 21 21.55 -10.19 -5.66
N LEU A 22 20.44 -9.77 -6.28
CA LEU A 22 20.45 -8.63 -7.20
C LEU A 22 20.61 -7.30 -6.48
N ILE A 23 20.06 -7.16 -5.28
CA ILE A 23 20.31 -5.99 -4.43
C ILE A 23 21.79 -5.93 -4.06
N ALA A 24 22.39 -7.06 -3.66
CA ALA A 24 23.81 -7.14 -3.35
C ALA A 24 24.69 -6.80 -4.55
N ALA A 25 24.23 -7.07 -5.76
CA ALA A 25 24.91 -6.72 -7.01
C ALA A 25 24.70 -5.25 -7.43
N GLY A 26 24.06 -4.44 -6.61
CA GLY A 26 23.85 -3.01 -6.85
C GLY A 26 22.54 -2.65 -7.53
N GLY A 27 21.59 -3.58 -7.60
CA GLY A 27 20.28 -3.29 -8.18
C GLY A 27 19.55 -2.20 -7.41
N ASN A 28 18.87 -1.31 -8.15
CA ASN A 28 18.14 -0.19 -7.57
C ASN A 28 16.68 -0.60 -7.30
N VAL A 29 16.32 -0.68 -6.02
CA VAL A 29 14.97 -1.07 -5.61
C VAL A 29 13.89 -0.05 -6.00
N ASN A 30 14.29 1.16 -6.35
CA ASN A 30 13.40 2.24 -6.76
C ASN A 30 13.27 2.39 -8.28
N ALA A 31 14.07 1.65 -9.06
CA ALA A 31 13.97 1.68 -10.52
C ALA A 31 12.62 1.15 -10.96
N LYS A 32 12.00 1.82 -11.92
CA LYS A 32 10.66 1.47 -12.42
C LYS A 32 10.74 0.93 -13.84
N ASP A 33 9.85 -0.02 -14.15
CA ASP A 33 9.68 -0.51 -15.51
C ASP A 33 8.71 0.38 -16.32
N ASP A 34 8.37 -0.05 -17.53
CA ASP A 34 7.53 0.73 -18.44
C ASP A 34 6.11 0.97 -17.92
N ILE A 35 5.63 0.15 -16.99
CA ILE A 35 4.31 0.32 -16.38
C ILE A 35 4.39 0.89 -14.97
N GLN A 36 5.52 1.50 -14.63
CA GLN A 36 5.75 2.19 -13.35
C GLN A 36 5.79 1.27 -12.14
N ASP A 37 6.12 -0.01 -12.33
CA ASP A 37 6.38 -0.93 -11.22
C ASP A 37 7.86 -0.87 -10.83
N SER A 38 8.13 -0.83 -9.54
CA SER A 38 9.45 -1.07 -8.97
C SER A 38 9.39 -2.33 -8.11
N ALA A 39 10.55 -2.86 -7.74
CA ALA A 39 10.60 -4.00 -6.82
C ALA A 39 9.84 -3.70 -5.53
N PHE A 40 10.03 -2.51 -4.98
CA PHE A 40 9.35 -2.06 -3.76
C PHE A 40 7.84 -1.94 -3.95
N LEU A 41 7.41 -1.20 -4.97
CA LEU A 41 5.98 -0.93 -5.19
C LEU A 41 5.22 -2.22 -5.46
N TYR A 42 5.78 -3.11 -6.27
CA TYR A 42 5.11 -4.36 -6.62
C TYR A 42 4.98 -5.27 -5.39
N ALA A 43 6.06 -5.40 -4.61
CA ALA A 43 6.03 -6.22 -3.40
C ALA A 43 4.97 -5.72 -2.40
N GLY A 44 4.85 -4.40 -2.26
CA GLY A 44 3.82 -3.81 -1.40
C GLY A 44 2.42 -4.13 -1.89
N ALA A 45 2.17 -3.97 -3.19
CA ALA A 45 0.85 -4.22 -3.78
C ALA A 45 0.42 -5.68 -3.64
N GLU A 46 1.36 -6.62 -3.79
CA GLU A 46 1.07 -8.05 -3.82
C GLU A 46 1.20 -8.72 -2.44
N GLY A 47 1.68 -8.01 -1.45
CA GLY A 47 1.86 -8.61 -0.12
C GLY A 47 3.07 -9.52 -0.02
N PHE A 48 4.08 -9.32 -0.89
CA PHE A 48 5.32 -10.10 -0.86
C PHE A 48 6.25 -9.55 0.22
N ASN A 49 5.97 -9.89 1.47
CA ASN A 49 6.60 -9.25 2.62
C ASN A 49 8.11 -9.49 2.71
N GLY A 50 8.58 -10.67 2.33
CA GLY A 50 10.01 -10.96 2.30
C GLY A 50 10.76 -10.04 1.35
N VAL A 51 10.23 -9.89 0.12
CA VAL A 51 10.79 -8.98 -0.87
C VAL A 51 10.67 -7.54 -0.40
N LEU A 52 9.52 -7.18 0.16
CA LEU A 52 9.25 -5.83 0.66
C LEU A 52 10.29 -5.40 1.70
N GLU A 53 10.56 -6.26 2.68
CA GLU A 53 11.52 -5.95 3.73
C GLU A 53 12.94 -5.79 3.18
N LEU A 54 13.32 -6.60 2.19
CA LEU A 54 14.62 -6.45 1.53
C LEU A 54 14.74 -5.10 0.80
N THR A 55 13.67 -4.69 0.11
CA THR A 55 13.68 -3.40 -0.61
C THR A 55 13.74 -2.22 0.37
N LEU A 56 13.02 -2.30 1.48
CA LEU A 56 13.05 -1.26 2.51
C LEU A 56 14.44 -1.15 3.14
N ALA A 57 15.07 -2.28 3.45
CA ALA A 57 16.43 -2.30 4.00
C ALA A 57 17.45 -1.73 3.01
N ALA A 58 17.18 -1.80 1.71
CA ALA A 58 18.04 -1.28 0.66
C ALA A 58 17.75 0.16 0.26
N GLY A 59 16.91 0.88 1.02
CA GLY A 59 16.66 2.29 0.78
C GLY A 59 15.47 2.60 -0.14
N ALA A 60 14.45 1.76 -0.14
CA ALA A 60 13.24 2.05 -0.90
C ALA A 60 12.68 3.43 -0.53
N ASP A 61 12.29 4.19 -1.55
CA ASP A 61 11.64 5.49 -1.37
C ASP A 61 10.17 5.26 -1.01
N VAL A 62 9.83 5.50 0.25
CA VAL A 62 8.48 5.27 0.76
C VAL A 62 7.43 6.23 0.17
N ARG A 63 7.88 7.31 -0.48
CA ARG A 63 6.99 8.25 -1.16
C ARG A 63 6.82 7.94 -2.64
N SER A 64 7.50 6.93 -3.16
CA SER A 64 7.40 6.52 -4.56
C SER A 64 5.96 6.11 -4.89
N THR A 65 5.53 6.40 -6.12
CA THR A 65 4.17 6.14 -6.57
C THR A 65 4.14 5.25 -7.80
N ASN A 66 3.05 4.49 -7.93
CA ASN A 66 2.79 3.62 -9.07
C ASN A 66 2.12 4.41 -10.21
N ARG A 67 1.68 3.71 -11.27
CA ARG A 67 1.02 4.33 -12.44
C ARG A 67 -0.28 5.05 -12.11
N TYR A 68 -0.88 4.75 -10.98
CA TYR A 68 -2.12 5.42 -10.52
C TYR A 68 -1.82 6.58 -9.56
N GLY A 69 -0.54 6.93 -9.39
CA GLY A 69 -0.15 7.98 -8.45
C GLY A 69 -0.31 7.58 -6.99
N GLY A 70 -0.43 6.29 -6.71
CA GLY A 70 -0.59 5.77 -5.36
C GLY A 70 0.71 5.27 -4.77
N THR A 71 0.88 5.45 -3.46
CA THR A 71 1.99 4.83 -2.73
C THR A 71 1.76 3.33 -2.59
N ALA A 72 2.78 2.61 -2.12
CA ALA A 72 2.65 1.16 -1.87
C ALA A 72 1.52 0.82 -0.87
N LEU A 73 1.24 1.73 0.05
CA LEU A 73 0.23 1.52 1.09
C LEU A 73 -1.20 1.42 0.52
N ILE A 74 -1.47 2.12 -0.59
CA ILE A 74 -2.82 2.15 -1.15
C ILE A 74 -3.27 0.78 -1.66
N PRO A 75 -2.55 0.11 -2.60
CA PRO A 75 -2.97 -1.22 -3.03
C PRO A 75 -2.86 -2.27 -1.92
N ALA A 76 -1.89 -2.16 -1.02
CA ALA A 76 -1.81 -3.07 0.12
C ALA A 76 -3.07 -2.98 0.99
N SER A 77 -3.58 -1.77 1.20
CA SER A 77 -4.80 -1.52 1.97
C SER A 77 -6.03 -2.02 1.24
N GLU A 78 -6.13 -1.76 -0.06
CA GLU A 78 -7.22 -2.25 -0.90
C GLU A 78 -7.33 -3.77 -0.83
N HIS A 79 -6.21 -4.48 -0.94
CA HIS A 79 -6.19 -5.94 -0.98
C HIS A 79 -6.29 -6.59 0.41
N GLY A 80 -6.30 -5.80 1.48
CA GLY A 80 -6.40 -6.34 2.83
C GLY A 80 -5.15 -7.09 3.28
N HIS A 81 -3.99 -6.72 2.76
CA HIS A 81 -2.70 -7.30 3.16
C HIS A 81 -2.27 -6.71 4.50
N THR A 82 -2.84 -7.21 5.59
CA THR A 82 -2.73 -6.59 6.92
C THR A 82 -1.30 -6.50 7.42
N GLU A 83 -0.49 -7.52 7.21
CA GLU A 83 0.93 -7.50 7.62
C GLU A 83 1.73 -6.52 6.77
N THR A 84 1.46 -6.48 5.46
CA THR A 84 2.11 -5.53 4.56
C THR A 84 1.80 -4.09 4.95
N VAL A 85 0.53 -3.82 5.29
CA VAL A 85 0.10 -2.50 5.77
C VAL A 85 0.87 -2.13 7.04
N ARG A 86 1.03 -3.06 7.97
CA ARG A 86 1.82 -2.82 9.21
C ARG A 86 3.26 -2.44 8.87
N ILE A 87 3.88 -3.20 7.97
CA ILE A 87 5.28 -2.96 7.57
C ILE A 87 5.42 -1.57 6.93
N LEU A 88 4.51 -1.22 6.02
CA LEU A 88 4.59 0.05 5.29
C LEU A 88 4.35 1.25 6.20
N ILE A 89 3.39 1.15 7.11
CA ILE A 89 3.15 2.21 8.11
C ILE A 89 4.39 2.39 8.98
N ALA A 90 4.98 1.31 9.48
CA ALA A 90 6.18 1.36 10.31
C ALA A 90 7.37 1.96 9.56
N ALA A 91 7.43 1.77 8.25
CA ALA A 91 8.49 2.33 7.40
C ALA A 91 8.30 3.82 7.09
N GLY A 92 7.16 4.41 7.46
CA GLY A 92 6.90 5.83 7.26
C GLY A 92 6.23 6.20 5.95
N VAL A 93 5.57 5.25 5.27
CA VAL A 93 4.79 5.58 4.08
C VAL A 93 3.66 6.53 4.50
N PRO A 94 3.46 7.66 3.79
CA PRO A 94 2.40 8.62 4.15
C PRO A 94 1.02 7.96 4.13
N VAL A 95 0.27 8.12 5.23
CA VAL A 95 -1.03 7.44 5.38
C VAL A 95 -2.18 8.18 4.71
N ASP A 96 -2.01 9.48 4.41
CA ASP A 96 -3.07 10.32 3.84
C ASP A 96 -2.84 10.67 2.36
N HIS A 97 -1.87 10.03 1.72
CA HIS A 97 -1.61 10.28 0.30
C HIS A 97 -2.86 9.98 -0.53
N VAL A 98 -3.14 10.87 -1.50
CA VAL A 98 -4.29 10.74 -2.41
C VAL A 98 -3.75 10.37 -3.79
N ASN A 99 -4.28 9.30 -4.39
CA ASN A 99 -3.86 8.88 -5.73
C ASN A 99 -4.55 9.70 -6.82
N ASN A 100 -4.25 9.39 -8.09
CA ASN A 100 -4.82 10.12 -9.23
C ASN A 100 -6.32 9.95 -9.39
N LEU A 101 -6.90 8.94 -8.74
CA LEU A 101 -8.35 8.69 -8.74
C LEU A 101 -9.07 9.46 -7.63
N GLY A 102 -8.32 10.17 -6.77
CA GLY A 102 -8.89 10.95 -5.68
C GLY A 102 -9.13 10.14 -4.40
N TRP A 103 -8.49 9.00 -4.25
CA TRP A 103 -8.69 8.10 -3.11
C TRP A 103 -7.45 7.97 -2.23
N THR A 104 -7.68 7.93 -0.92
CA THR A 104 -6.69 7.55 0.10
C THR A 104 -6.66 6.03 0.26
N ALA A 105 -5.67 5.53 1.01
CA ALA A 105 -5.63 4.11 1.37
C ALA A 105 -6.90 3.66 2.09
N MET A 106 -7.40 4.48 3.02
CA MET A 106 -8.62 4.17 3.77
C MET A 106 -9.84 4.09 2.85
N GLN A 107 -10.00 5.04 1.93
CA GLN A 107 -11.12 5.03 0.99
C GLN A 107 -11.07 3.79 0.10
N GLU A 108 -9.90 3.41 -0.40
CA GLU A 108 -9.79 2.21 -1.23
C GLU A 108 -10.11 0.94 -0.44
N ALA A 109 -9.65 0.85 0.80
CA ALA A 109 -9.96 -0.29 1.65
C ALA A 109 -11.47 -0.45 1.87
N ILE A 110 -12.20 0.66 1.94
CA ILE A 110 -13.65 0.66 2.15
C ILE A 110 -14.41 0.44 0.85
N LEU A 111 -14.10 1.24 -0.19
CA LEU A 111 -14.92 1.32 -1.40
C LEU A 111 -14.79 0.11 -2.31
N LEU A 112 -13.65 -0.56 -2.31
CA LEU A 112 -13.35 -1.64 -3.25
C LEU A 112 -13.50 -3.03 -2.64
N ASN A 113 -14.13 -3.12 -1.47
CA ASN A 113 -14.18 -4.35 -0.70
C ASN A 113 -15.55 -4.58 -0.04
N ASN A 114 -15.61 -5.61 0.79
CA ASN A 114 -16.85 -6.09 1.41
C ASN A 114 -16.97 -5.74 2.90
N GLY A 115 -16.04 -4.94 3.44
CA GLY A 115 -16.08 -4.56 4.86
C GLY A 115 -15.71 -5.68 5.82
N GLY A 116 -15.04 -6.72 5.35
CA GLY A 116 -14.69 -7.90 6.14
C GLY A 116 -13.55 -7.67 7.13
N PRO A 117 -13.14 -8.73 7.86
CA PRO A 117 -12.16 -8.62 8.94
C PRO A 117 -10.81 -8.03 8.52
N LYS A 118 -10.31 -8.36 7.33
CA LYS A 118 -9.04 -7.82 6.84
C LYS A 118 -9.13 -6.32 6.64
N GLN A 119 -10.19 -5.84 6.01
CA GLN A 119 -10.39 -4.41 5.77
C GLN A 119 -10.65 -3.66 7.08
N GLN A 120 -11.34 -4.29 8.03
CA GLN A 120 -11.51 -3.72 9.37
C GLN A 120 -10.15 -3.51 10.04
N ASP A 121 -9.26 -4.50 9.96
CA ASP A 121 -7.93 -4.40 10.53
C ASP A 121 -7.10 -3.31 9.84
N VAL A 122 -7.18 -3.22 8.51
CA VAL A 122 -6.50 -2.16 7.75
C VAL A 122 -6.95 -0.79 8.21
N VAL A 123 -8.26 -0.57 8.32
CA VAL A 123 -8.82 0.71 8.79
C VAL A 123 -8.34 1.01 10.20
N ARG A 124 -8.34 0.01 11.08
CA ARG A 124 -7.85 0.17 12.46
C ARG A 124 -6.39 0.62 12.48
N GLN A 125 -5.53 -0.03 11.69
CA GLN A 125 -4.11 0.32 11.59
C GLN A 125 -3.92 1.74 11.05
N LEU A 126 -4.66 2.11 10.00
CA LEU A 126 -4.55 3.45 9.42
C LEU A 126 -4.97 4.52 10.43
N LEU A 127 -6.08 4.31 11.14
CA LEU A 127 -6.53 5.25 12.17
C LEU A 127 -5.50 5.36 13.31
N ALA A 128 -4.94 4.24 13.75
CA ALA A 128 -3.91 4.23 14.80
C ALA A 128 -2.65 4.98 14.36
N ALA A 129 -2.36 5.01 13.07
CA ALA A 129 -1.23 5.74 12.50
C ALA A 129 -1.53 7.22 12.24
N GLY A 130 -2.71 7.69 12.59
CA GLY A 130 -3.09 9.10 12.43
C GLY A 130 -3.72 9.46 11.09
N ALA A 131 -4.19 8.46 10.32
CA ALA A 131 -4.87 8.76 9.05
C ALA A 131 -6.11 9.62 9.31
N ASN A 132 -6.33 10.59 8.41
CA ASN A 132 -7.46 11.51 8.49
C ASN A 132 -8.65 10.95 7.71
N PRO A 133 -9.70 10.45 8.40
CA PRO A 133 -10.86 9.86 7.73
C PRO A 133 -11.78 10.89 7.09
N ASP A 134 -11.52 12.18 7.30
CA ASP A 134 -12.35 13.26 6.78
C ASP A 134 -11.95 13.74 5.38
N ILE A 135 -10.87 13.18 4.82
CA ILE A 135 -10.49 13.44 3.44
C ILE A 135 -11.56 12.84 2.52
N ARG A 136 -12.16 13.70 1.68
CA ARG A 136 -13.30 13.29 0.87
C ARG A 136 -12.85 12.65 -0.44
N ASP A 137 -13.64 11.71 -0.93
CA ASP A 137 -13.45 11.11 -2.25
C ASP A 137 -13.98 12.05 -3.36
N PRO A 138 -13.86 11.69 -4.66
CA PRO A 138 -14.36 12.54 -5.75
C PRO A 138 -15.86 12.83 -5.71
N GLN A 139 -16.66 11.98 -5.03
CA GLN A 139 -18.09 12.22 -4.85
C GLN A 139 -18.39 13.08 -3.61
N GLY A 140 -17.36 13.58 -2.95
CA GLY A 140 -17.51 14.43 -1.77
C GLY A 140 -17.83 13.69 -0.48
N ARG A 141 -17.63 12.38 -0.43
CA ARG A 141 -17.93 11.56 0.75
C ARG A 141 -16.69 11.29 1.59
N THR A 142 -16.87 11.34 2.91
CA THR A 142 -15.84 10.91 3.85
C THR A 142 -15.78 9.39 3.95
N ALA A 143 -14.74 8.86 4.58
CA ALA A 143 -14.64 7.42 4.85
C ALA A 143 -15.83 6.92 5.66
N LEU A 144 -16.26 7.68 6.68
CA LEU A 144 -17.42 7.31 7.50
C LEU A 144 -18.71 7.26 6.66
N GLN A 145 -18.94 8.26 5.82
CA GLN A 145 -20.11 8.29 4.95
C GLN A 145 -20.15 7.08 4.01
N ASN A 146 -19.00 6.70 3.44
CA ASN A 146 -18.91 5.53 2.57
C ASN A 146 -19.17 4.24 3.34
N ALA A 147 -18.58 4.09 4.54
CA ALA A 147 -18.81 2.91 5.37
C ALA A 147 -20.28 2.76 5.74
N GLU A 148 -20.93 3.85 6.12
CA GLU A 148 -22.35 3.85 6.46
C GLU A 148 -23.23 3.52 5.27
N ARG A 149 -22.96 4.14 4.12
CA ARG A 149 -23.71 3.91 2.88
C ARG A 149 -23.63 2.45 2.43
N LEU A 150 -22.48 1.81 2.62
CA LEU A 150 -22.27 0.43 2.23
C LEU A 150 -22.69 -0.59 3.29
N GLY A 151 -23.13 -0.12 4.46
CA GLY A 151 -23.55 -0.99 5.54
C GLY A 151 -22.44 -1.64 6.31
N PHE A 152 -21.22 -1.08 6.24
CA PHE A 152 -20.05 -1.61 6.95
C PHE A 152 -20.02 -1.09 8.39
N THR A 153 -20.87 -1.68 9.23
CA THR A 153 -21.11 -1.19 10.58
C THR A 153 -19.87 -1.22 11.47
N GLU A 154 -19.04 -2.26 11.36
CA GLU A 154 -17.82 -2.37 12.15
C GLU A 154 -16.80 -1.31 11.76
N ILE A 155 -16.63 -1.05 10.47
CA ILE A 155 -15.74 0.00 9.99
C ILE A 155 -16.23 1.37 10.44
N ALA A 156 -17.54 1.62 10.30
CA ALA A 156 -18.14 2.88 10.75
C ALA A 156 -17.89 3.09 12.25
N ALA A 157 -18.06 2.04 13.06
CA ALA A 157 -17.81 2.11 14.50
C ALA A 157 -16.35 2.45 14.80
N LEU A 158 -15.40 1.84 14.08
CA LEU A 158 -13.98 2.15 14.25
C LEU A 158 -13.67 3.62 13.97
N ILE A 159 -14.26 4.17 12.91
CA ILE A 159 -14.03 5.58 12.55
C ILE A 159 -14.62 6.52 13.58
N ARG A 160 -15.84 6.21 14.07
CA ARG A 160 -16.50 7.06 15.08
C ARG A 160 -15.76 7.06 16.42
N SER A 161 -15.10 5.97 16.76
CA SER A 161 -14.44 5.82 18.06
C SER A 161 -12.98 6.32 18.08
N ARG A 162 -12.49 6.86 16.99
CA ARG A 162 -11.13 7.35 16.89
C ARG A 162 -10.80 8.50 17.86
#